data_149c194949fc1cd6d3910c30e025a994
#
_entry.id   149c194949fc1cd6d3910c30e025a994
#
_cell.length_a   1.000
_cell.length_b   1.000
_cell.length_c   1.000
_cell.angle_alpha   90.00
_cell.angle_beta   90.00
_cell.angle_gamma   90.00
#
_symmetry.space_group_name_H-M   'P 1'
#
loop_
_entity.id
_entity.type
_entity.pdbx_description
1 polymer ?
#
loop_
_entity_poly.entity_id
_entity_poly.type
_entity_poly.pdbx_seq_one_letter_code
_entity_poly.pdbx_strand_id
1 'polypeptide(L)'
;NCRSLVWATGGPAGMYLDSVYPAGHWGSTGAALEAGAAGQNLTEWQFGLASVSPRWNVSGTYMQALPRFLSTAPDGSDPREFLLDYFGDPASMCNHIFRKGYEWPFDVTKVRCGSSILDVLVFLETKRKGRRVVLDFLENPGGGELDAAALEPQAREYLTAAGACFGRPIDRLLQMNRPAVDFYRSRGVDLTKEPLEIALCAQHNNGGLKV
;
A
#
# COMPACT_ATOMS: atom_id res chain seq x y z
N ASN A 1 -26.32 -10.99 -32.03
CA ASN A 1 -25.95 -12.42 -32.03
C ASN A 1 -24.54 -12.58 -32.56
N CYS A 2 -23.67 -13.30 -31.83
CA CYS A 2 -22.31 -13.65 -32.24
C CYS A 2 -22.10 -15.16 -32.03
N ARG A 3 -21.12 -15.75 -32.74
CA ARG A 3 -20.73 -17.16 -32.58
C ARG A 3 -19.75 -17.37 -31.42
N SER A 4 -18.99 -16.34 -31.09
CA SER A 4 -17.99 -16.37 -30.03
C SER A 4 -17.96 -15.00 -29.32
N LEU A 5 -17.68 -15.04 -28.03
CA LEU A 5 -17.54 -13.85 -27.18
C LEU A 5 -16.20 -13.92 -26.43
N VAL A 6 -15.41 -12.89 -26.54
CA VAL A 6 -14.21 -12.73 -25.70
C VAL A 6 -14.59 -11.88 -24.50
N TRP A 7 -14.48 -12.46 -23.29
CA TRP A 7 -14.79 -11.79 -22.04
C TRP A 7 -13.50 -11.26 -21.40
N ALA A 8 -13.28 -9.96 -21.46
CA ALA A 8 -12.06 -9.31 -21.02
C ALA A 8 -12.34 -8.04 -20.20
N THR A 9 -13.25 -8.13 -19.22
CA THR A 9 -13.79 -6.98 -18.48
C THR A 9 -13.01 -6.64 -17.22
N GLY A 10 -11.93 -7.37 -16.91
CA GLY A 10 -11.16 -7.22 -15.67
C GLY A 10 -11.88 -7.81 -14.46
N GLY A 11 -11.23 -7.68 -13.30
CA GLY A 11 -11.74 -8.22 -12.03
C GLY A 11 -12.72 -7.28 -11.33
N PRO A 12 -13.48 -7.79 -10.34
CA PRO A 12 -14.54 -7.05 -9.66
C PRO A 12 -14.10 -6.25 -8.43
N ALA A 13 -12.78 -6.02 -8.21
CA ALA A 13 -12.28 -5.40 -6.98
C ALA A 13 -12.80 -3.96 -6.75
N GLY A 14 -13.26 -3.28 -7.79
CA GLY A 14 -13.88 -1.95 -7.68
C GLY A 14 -15.20 -1.93 -6.92
N MET A 15 -15.79 -3.09 -6.58
CA MET A 15 -16.98 -3.19 -5.72
C MET A 15 -16.69 -2.84 -4.25
N TYR A 16 -15.43 -2.91 -3.82
CA TYR A 16 -15.04 -2.53 -2.47
C TYR A 16 -14.88 -1.02 -2.34
N LEU A 17 -15.24 -0.49 -1.16
CA LEU A 17 -15.08 0.92 -0.83
C LEU A 17 -13.61 1.34 -0.96
N ASP A 18 -12.72 0.56 -0.34
CA ASP A 18 -11.28 0.76 -0.42
C ASP A 18 -10.70 -0.25 -1.43
N SER A 19 -10.28 0.26 -2.56
CA SER A 19 -9.81 -0.54 -3.70
C SER A 19 -8.80 0.23 -4.53
N VAL A 20 -7.87 -0.46 -5.17
CA VAL A 20 -6.94 0.13 -6.14
C VAL A 20 -7.59 0.35 -7.50
N TYR A 21 -8.72 -0.30 -7.77
CA TYR A 21 -9.44 -0.09 -9.02
C TYR A 21 -10.09 1.29 -9.05
N PRO A 22 -10.18 1.94 -10.21
CA PRO A 22 -10.92 3.16 -10.38
C PRO A 22 -12.39 3.01 -9.91
N ALA A 23 -12.95 4.08 -9.38
CA ALA A 23 -14.37 4.08 -9.00
C ALA A 23 -15.23 3.71 -10.20
N GLY A 24 -16.20 2.80 -10.00
CA GLY A 24 -17.06 2.29 -11.07
C GLY A 24 -16.48 1.14 -11.90
N HIS A 25 -15.25 0.73 -11.65
CA HIS A 25 -14.67 -0.45 -12.30
C HIS A 25 -15.02 -1.73 -11.52
N TRP A 26 -16.19 -2.29 -11.83
CA TRP A 26 -16.73 -3.45 -11.11
C TRP A 26 -16.51 -4.79 -11.84
N GLY A 27 -15.85 -4.79 -13.01
CA GLY A 27 -15.82 -5.92 -13.92
C GLY A 27 -17.24 -6.20 -14.46
N SER A 28 -17.51 -7.20 -15.15
CA SER A 28 -18.87 -7.62 -15.51
C SER A 28 -19.12 -9.08 -15.18
N THR A 29 -18.40 -9.57 -14.15
CA THR A 29 -18.43 -10.96 -13.70
C THR A 29 -19.88 -11.41 -13.39
N GLY A 30 -20.69 -10.54 -12.77
CA GLY A 30 -22.09 -10.83 -12.45
C GLY A 30 -22.93 -11.15 -13.69
N ALA A 31 -22.79 -10.35 -14.76
CA ALA A 31 -23.54 -10.60 -16.00
C ALA A 31 -23.19 -11.94 -16.66
N ALA A 32 -21.92 -12.35 -16.58
CA ALA A 32 -21.49 -13.66 -17.09
C ALA A 32 -22.04 -14.81 -16.24
N LEU A 33 -22.07 -14.66 -14.91
CA LEU A 33 -22.64 -15.65 -13.98
C LEU A 33 -24.16 -15.76 -14.19
N GLU A 34 -24.89 -14.65 -14.38
CA GLU A 34 -26.32 -14.66 -14.73
C GLU A 34 -26.59 -15.36 -16.06
N ALA A 35 -25.67 -15.24 -17.02
CA ALA A 35 -25.73 -15.96 -18.29
C ALA A 35 -25.37 -17.46 -18.19
N GLY A 36 -25.06 -17.97 -16.99
CA GLY A 36 -24.76 -19.37 -16.73
C GLY A 36 -23.29 -19.75 -16.78
N ALA A 37 -22.38 -18.78 -16.84
CA ALA A 37 -20.95 -19.07 -16.71
C ALA A 37 -20.61 -19.57 -15.31
N ALA A 38 -19.70 -20.53 -15.19
CA ALA A 38 -19.24 -21.03 -13.90
C ALA A 38 -18.21 -20.05 -13.28
N GLY A 39 -18.27 -19.92 -11.95
CA GLY A 39 -17.26 -19.18 -11.17
C GLY A 39 -16.31 -20.12 -10.47
N GLN A 40 -15.07 -19.68 -10.24
CA GLN A 40 -14.05 -20.41 -9.47
C GLN A 40 -13.31 -19.46 -8.55
N ASN A 41 -13.03 -19.90 -7.31
CA ASN A 41 -12.26 -19.15 -6.31
C ASN A 41 -12.77 -17.71 -6.08
N LEU A 42 -14.07 -17.49 -6.09
CA LEU A 42 -14.66 -16.14 -5.98
C LEU A 42 -14.40 -15.46 -4.63
N THR A 43 -13.98 -16.23 -3.61
CA THR A 43 -13.63 -15.72 -2.27
C THR A 43 -12.14 -15.42 -2.11
N GLU A 44 -11.31 -15.68 -3.12
CA GLU A 44 -9.84 -15.52 -3.07
C GLU A 44 -9.44 -14.07 -3.38
N TRP A 45 -9.71 -13.19 -2.42
CA TRP A 45 -9.38 -11.77 -2.52
C TRP A 45 -7.97 -11.49 -2.02
N GLN A 46 -7.26 -10.63 -2.74
CA GLN A 46 -5.99 -10.07 -2.31
C GLN A 46 -6.18 -8.63 -1.80
N PHE A 47 -5.56 -8.35 -0.67
CA PHE A 47 -5.56 -7.04 -0.03
C PHE A 47 -4.12 -6.54 0.10
N GLY A 48 -3.96 -5.22 0.16
CA GLY A 48 -2.67 -4.58 0.38
C GLY A 48 -2.84 -3.09 0.60
N LEU A 49 -1.76 -2.43 1.00
CA LEU A 49 -1.79 -0.99 1.25
C LEU A 49 -1.87 -0.23 -0.08
N ALA A 50 -2.79 0.72 -0.14
CA ALA A 50 -2.97 1.60 -1.28
C ALA A 50 -3.39 2.99 -0.84
N SER A 51 -3.11 4.00 -1.66
CA SER A 51 -3.67 5.34 -1.46
C SER A 51 -5.17 5.37 -1.74
N VAL A 52 -5.86 6.21 -0.98
CA VAL A 52 -7.31 6.38 -1.06
C VAL A 52 -7.68 7.28 -2.24
N SER A 53 -6.92 8.36 -2.42
CA SER A 53 -7.12 9.32 -3.51
C SER A 53 -5.79 9.95 -3.96
N PRO A 54 -5.38 9.75 -5.23
CA PRO A 54 -5.94 8.80 -6.19
C PRO A 54 -5.78 7.35 -5.70
N ARG A 55 -6.63 6.44 -6.18
CA ARG A 55 -6.51 5.01 -5.87
C ARG A 55 -5.29 4.43 -6.57
N TRP A 56 -4.28 4.01 -5.80
CA TRP A 56 -3.04 3.48 -6.34
C TRP A 56 -2.32 2.60 -5.32
N ASN A 57 -1.71 1.52 -5.77
CA ASN A 57 -0.88 0.66 -4.93
C ASN A 57 0.36 1.43 -4.44
N VAL A 58 0.67 1.34 -3.15
CA VAL A 58 1.83 2.02 -2.53
C VAL A 58 2.95 1.06 -2.12
N SER A 59 3.00 -0.15 -2.69
CA SER A 59 4.15 -1.06 -2.54
C SER A 59 5.39 -0.58 -3.33
N GLY A 60 6.43 -1.38 -3.40
CA GLY A 60 7.65 -1.05 -4.13
C GLY A 60 8.40 0.11 -3.50
N THR A 61 8.89 1.00 -4.34
CA THR A 61 9.73 2.14 -3.93
C THR A 61 9.05 3.11 -2.97
N TYR A 62 7.71 3.17 -2.95
CA TYR A 62 7.01 3.97 -1.93
C TYR A 62 7.35 3.51 -0.51
N MET A 63 7.35 2.19 -0.26
CA MET A 63 7.71 1.62 1.03
C MET A 63 9.22 1.55 1.24
N GLN A 64 9.98 1.25 0.18
CA GLN A 64 11.44 1.18 0.24
C GLN A 64 12.11 2.54 0.48
N ALA A 65 11.39 3.64 0.23
CA ALA A 65 11.80 4.98 0.64
C ALA A 65 11.67 5.21 2.16
N LEU A 66 11.13 4.26 2.91
CA LEU A 66 10.94 4.30 4.37
C LEU A 66 10.10 5.51 4.80
N PRO A 67 8.83 5.64 4.35
CA PRO A 67 7.95 6.70 4.81
C PRO A 67 7.57 6.50 6.27
N ARG A 68 7.27 7.59 6.97
CA ARG A 68 6.69 7.57 8.30
C ARG A 68 5.18 7.26 8.21
N PHE A 69 4.70 6.35 9.03
CA PHE A 69 3.28 6.02 9.13
C PHE A 69 2.65 6.79 10.27
N LEU A 70 1.73 7.68 9.96
CA LEU A 70 0.99 8.44 10.96
C LEU A 70 -0.48 8.04 10.98
N SER A 71 -1.01 7.85 12.19
CA SER A 71 -2.43 7.74 12.45
C SER A 71 -2.94 9.08 12.96
N THR A 72 -4.01 9.62 12.38
CA THR A 72 -4.61 10.91 12.75
C THR A 72 -6.09 10.75 13.09
N ALA A 73 -6.66 11.72 13.80
CA ALA A 73 -8.11 11.85 13.87
C ALA A 73 -8.70 12.12 12.47
N PRO A 74 -10.03 11.94 12.24
CA PRO A 74 -10.66 12.13 10.93
C PRO A 74 -10.46 13.54 10.35
N ASP A 75 -10.28 14.55 11.19
CA ASP A 75 -9.99 15.93 10.80
C ASP A 75 -8.50 16.22 10.52
N GLY A 76 -7.63 15.21 10.66
CA GLY A 76 -6.19 15.32 10.51
C GLY A 76 -5.43 15.74 11.78
N SER A 77 -6.11 16.03 12.88
CA SER A 77 -5.49 16.36 14.16
C SER A 77 -4.93 15.11 14.87
N ASP A 78 -4.22 15.30 15.98
CA ASP A 78 -3.68 14.24 16.85
C ASP A 78 -2.84 13.20 16.08
N PRO A 79 -1.77 13.63 15.33
CA PRO A 79 -0.91 12.68 14.62
C PRO A 79 -0.10 11.82 15.59
N ARG A 80 -0.06 10.51 15.33
CA ARG A 80 0.69 9.52 16.12
C ARG A 80 1.43 8.56 15.22
N GLU A 81 2.67 8.28 15.53
CA GLU A 81 3.47 7.27 14.84
C GLU A 81 3.18 5.87 15.44
N PHE A 82 2.00 5.34 15.15
CA PHE A 82 1.44 4.14 15.78
C PHE A 82 2.27 2.86 15.53
N LEU A 83 3.06 2.81 14.48
CA LEU A 83 3.98 1.69 14.24
C LEU A 83 5.12 1.69 15.27
N LEU A 84 5.63 2.86 15.65
CA LEU A 84 6.65 2.97 16.67
C LEU A 84 6.14 2.47 18.03
N ASP A 85 4.88 2.77 18.37
CA ASP A 85 4.23 2.24 19.59
C ASP A 85 4.16 0.71 19.59
N TYR A 86 4.02 0.09 18.40
CA TYR A 86 3.96 -1.36 18.25
C TYR A 86 5.34 -2.02 18.28
N PHE A 87 6.28 -1.51 17.50
CA PHE A 87 7.60 -2.12 17.37
C PHE A 87 8.55 -1.75 18.52
N GLY A 88 8.39 -0.57 19.14
CA GLY A 88 9.23 -0.04 20.21
C GLY A 88 10.66 0.32 19.77
N ASP A 89 11.04 0.02 18.53
CA ASP A 89 12.37 0.22 17.98
C ASP A 89 12.27 0.71 16.52
N PRO A 90 12.84 1.89 16.19
CA PRO A 90 12.80 2.45 14.83
C PRO A 90 13.45 1.55 13.77
N ALA A 91 14.50 0.83 14.08
CA ALA A 91 15.19 -0.02 13.11
C ALA A 91 14.31 -1.22 12.72
N SER A 92 13.71 -1.90 13.69
CA SER A 92 12.76 -2.98 13.45
C SER A 92 11.56 -2.49 12.62
N MET A 93 11.00 -1.34 12.98
CA MET A 93 9.92 -0.70 12.23
C MET A 93 10.32 -0.43 10.77
N CYS A 94 11.47 0.20 10.54
CA CYS A 94 11.99 0.51 9.20
C CYS A 94 12.19 -0.77 8.36
N ASN A 95 12.68 -1.85 8.93
CA ASN A 95 12.87 -3.12 8.24
C ASN A 95 11.54 -3.72 7.78
N HIS A 96 10.48 -3.65 8.61
CA HIS A 96 9.13 -4.08 8.21
C HIS A 96 8.52 -3.19 7.12
N ILE A 97 8.72 -1.87 7.21
CA ILE A 97 8.29 -0.92 6.17
C ILE A 97 9.02 -1.23 4.86
N PHE A 98 10.33 -1.42 4.88
CA PHE A 98 11.11 -1.77 3.70
C PHE A 98 10.62 -3.07 3.04
N ARG A 99 10.42 -4.12 3.83
CA ARG A 99 9.90 -5.42 3.36
C ARG A 99 8.54 -5.29 2.70
N LYS A 100 7.67 -4.36 3.17
CA LYS A 100 6.36 -4.12 2.56
C LYS A 100 6.46 -3.66 1.11
N GLY A 101 7.59 -3.18 0.67
CA GLY A 101 7.86 -2.85 -0.74
C GLY A 101 7.81 -4.06 -1.67
N TYR A 102 8.16 -5.25 -1.19
CA TYR A 102 8.20 -6.48 -2.00
C TYR A 102 7.40 -7.66 -1.43
N GLU A 103 7.03 -7.64 -0.15
CA GLU A 103 6.12 -8.61 0.48
C GLU A 103 4.66 -8.18 0.30
N TRP A 104 4.23 -8.04 -0.91
CA TRP A 104 2.88 -7.67 -1.30
C TRP A 104 2.28 -8.80 -2.15
N PRO A 105 0.99 -9.12 -2.02
CA PRO A 105 -0.07 -8.58 -1.16
C PRO A 105 -0.01 -9.09 0.29
N PHE A 106 -1.08 -8.82 1.08
CA PHE A 106 -1.25 -9.39 2.42
C PHE A 106 -1.15 -10.91 2.40
N ASP A 107 -0.37 -11.44 3.31
CA ASP A 107 -0.17 -12.87 3.50
C ASP A 107 -0.23 -13.18 5.01
N VAL A 108 -1.19 -13.99 5.42
CA VAL A 108 -1.39 -14.33 6.84
C VAL A 108 -0.16 -14.99 7.47
N THR A 109 0.63 -15.73 6.69
CA THR A 109 1.87 -16.36 7.18
C THR A 109 2.96 -15.34 7.51
N LYS A 110 2.90 -14.14 6.91
CA LYS A 110 3.83 -13.03 7.10
C LYS A 110 3.37 -12.00 8.15
N VAL A 111 2.33 -12.30 8.92
CA VAL A 111 1.86 -11.41 9.99
C VAL A 111 2.82 -11.42 11.18
N ARG A 112 3.39 -12.58 11.55
CA ARG A 112 4.26 -12.70 12.72
C ARG A 112 5.72 -12.27 12.46
N CYS A 113 6.25 -12.63 11.30
CA CYS A 113 7.68 -12.48 10.99
C CYS A 113 7.95 -11.70 9.72
N GLY A 114 6.94 -11.12 9.09
CA GLY A 114 7.04 -10.36 7.84
C GLY A 114 6.26 -9.05 7.89
N SER A 115 6.13 -8.42 6.74
CA SER A 115 5.55 -7.07 6.65
C SER A 115 4.03 -7.02 6.65
N SER A 116 3.32 -8.16 6.59
CA SER A 116 1.84 -8.17 6.62
C SER A 116 1.25 -7.74 7.95
N ILE A 117 2.05 -7.64 9.02
CA ILE A 117 1.63 -6.97 10.25
C ILE A 117 1.25 -5.51 10.01
N LEU A 118 1.90 -4.81 9.07
CA LEU A 118 1.58 -3.42 8.73
C LEU A 118 0.14 -3.30 8.18
N ASP A 119 -0.28 -4.26 7.35
CA ASP A 119 -1.66 -4.31 6.83
C ASP A 119 -2.67 -4.43 7.97
N VAL A 120 -2.39 -5.30 8.94
CA VAL A 120 -3.25 -5.51 10.12
C VAL A 120 -3.31 -4.23 10.97
N LEU A 121 -2.17 -3.59 11.24
CA LEU A 121 -2.11 -2.38 12.05
C LEU A 121 -2.84 -1.21 11.36
N VAL A 122 -2.66 -1.03 10.05
CA VAL A 122 -3.42 -0.02 9.28
C VAL A 122 -4.91 -0.32 9.30
N PHE A 123 -5.32 -1.60 9.16
CA PHE A 123 -6.72 -1.99 9.28
C PHE A 123 -7.30 -1.66 10.67
N LEU A 124 -6.56 -1.93 11.74
CA LEU A 124 -6.99 -1.63 13.11
C LEU A 124 -7.17 -0.12 13.33
N GLU A 125 -6.22 0.70 12.86
CA GLU A 125 -6.34 2.15 12.95
C GLU A 125 -7.56 2.67 12.16
N THR A 126 -7.72 2.25 10.90
CA THR A 126 -8.74 2.79 10.02
C THR A 126 -10.14 2.23 10.31
N LYS A 127 -10.29 0.91 10.46
CA LYS A 127 -11.62 0.27 10.55
C LYS A 127 -12.10 0.02 11.98
N ARG A 128 -11.19 -0.14 12.94
CA ARG A 128 -11.58 -0.39 14.33
C ARG A 128 -11.57 0.87 15.17
N LYS A 129 -10.58 1.74 15.00
CA LYS A 129 -10.45 2.99 15.74
C LYS A 129 -11.07 4.20 15.03
N GLY A 130 -11.46 4.07 13.75
CA GLY A 130 -12.05 5.15 12.96
C GLY A 130 -11.09 6.31 12.69
N ARG A 131 -9.79 6.04 12.69
CA ARG A 131 -8.75 7.02 12.42
C ARG A 131 -8.36 7.00 10.94
N ARG A 132 -7.65 8.02 10.50
CA ARG A 132 -7.01 8.03 9.17
C ARG A 132 -5.55 7.59 9.31
N VAL A 133 -5.03 6.89 8.32
CA VAL A 133 -3.60 6.56 8.25
C VAL A 133 -3.01 7.23 7.03
N VAL A 134 -1.87 7.87 7.22
CA VAL A 134 -1.15 8.56 6.15
C VAL A 134 0.32 8.14 6.10
N LEU A 135 0.88 8.11 4.88
CA LEU A 135 2.32 8.03 4.65
C LEU A 135 2.87 9.45 4.60
N ASP A 136 3.76 9.76 5.51
CA ASP A 136 4.51 11.00 5.51
C ASP A 136 5.91 10.77 4.96
N PHE A 137 6.23 11.49 3.89
CA PHE A 137 7.54 11.44 3.23
C PHE A 137 8.46 12.59 3.66
N LEU A 138 8.01 13.48 4.55
CA LEU A 138 8.73 14.71 4.94
C LEU A 138 9.67 14.49 6.12
N GLU A 139 9.43 13.46 6.93
CA GLU A 139 10.26 13.11 8.07
C GLU A 139 10.55 11.61 8.11
N ASN A 140 11.69 11.26 8.70
CA ASN A 140 12.06 9.85 8.86
C ASN A 140 11.24 9.18 9.98
N PRO A 141 10.94 7.87 9.86
CA PRO A 141 10.36 7.09 10.94
C PRO A 141 11.19 7.21 12.24
N GLY A 142 10.52 7.45 13.35
CA GLY A 142 11.15 7.68 14.65
C GLY A 142 11.82 9.05 14.81
N GLY A 143 11.77 9.90 13.78
CA GLY A 143 12.44 11.21 13.75
C GLY A 143 13.96 11.13 13.53
N GLY A 144 14.57 12.28 13.27
CA GLY A 144 16.03 12.38 13.08
C GLY A 144 16.53 11.89 11.73
N GLU A 145 17.81 11.50 11.67
CA GLU A 145 18.44 10.98 10.47
C GLU A 145 18.26 9.46 10.34
N LEU A 146 18.30 8.97 9.10
CA LEU A 146 18.24 7.53 8.85
C LEU A 146 19.52 6.85 9.33
N ASP A 147 19.41 5.97 10.32
CA ASP A 147 20.50 5.06 10.70
C ASP A 147 20.51 3.84 9.77
N ALA A 148 21.20 3.97 8.64
CA ALA A 148 21.33 2.89 7.68
C ALA A 148 22.10 1.68 8.23
N ALA A 149 22.97 1.86 9.27
CA ALA A 149 23.72 0.78 9.87
C ALA A 149 22.83 -0.14 10.73
N ALA A 150 21.76 0.40 11.29
CA ALA A 150 20.77 -0.36 12.07
C ALA A 150 19.78 -1.16 11.19
N LEU A 151 19.74 -0.92 9.87
CA LEU A 151 18.91 -1.67 8.96
C LEU A 151 19.44 -3.08 8.72
N GLU A 152 18.53 -4.03 8.45
CA GLU A 152 18.90 -5.37 8.00
C GLU A 152 19.74 -5.32 6.71
N PRO A 153 20.62 -6.30 6.49
CA PRO A 153 21.54 -6.31 5.35
C PRO A 153 20.84 -6.05 4.01
N GLN A 154 19.71 -6.70 3.78
CA GLN A 154 18.95 -6.57 2.54
C GLN A 154 18.49 -5.13 2.28
N ALA A 155 17.92 -4.46 3.29
CA ALA A 155 17.46 -3.08 3.18
C ALA A 155 18.63 -2.13 2.94
N ARG A 156 19.69 -2.30 3.71
CA ARG A 156 20.92 -1.50 3.60
C ARG A 156 21.60 -1.66 2.24
N GLU A 157 21.77 -2.88 1.77
CA GLU A 157 22.36 -3.16 0.46
C GLU A 157 21.56 -2.55 -0.69
N TYR A 158 20.23 -2.71 -0.65
CA TYR A 158 19.33 -2.12 -1.64
C TYR A 158 19.44 -0.59 -1.67
N LEU A 159 19.32 0.07 -0.52
CA LEU A 159 19.40 1.53 -0.44
C LEU A 159 20.77 2.05 -0.84
N THR A 160 21.84 1.32 -0.49
CA THR A 160 23.21 1.66 -0.91
C THR A 160 23.36 1.55 -2.42
N ALA A 161 22.92 0.45 -3.02
CA ALA A 161 22.98 0.24 -4.46
C ALA A 161 22.14 1.27 -5.24
N ALA A 162 21.03 1.71 -4.66
CA ALA A 162 20.18 2.76 -5.24
C ALA A 162 20.72 4.18 -5.01
N GLY A 163 21.82 4.34 -4.25
CA GLY A 163 22.33 5.65 -3.84
C GLY A 163 21.35 6.43 -2.98
N ALA A 164 20.56 5.74 -2.14
CA ALA A 164 19.43 6.31 -1.40
C ALA A 164 19.58 6.19 0.13
N CYS A 165 20.82 6.06 0.66
CA CYS A 165 21.11 6.05 2.10
C CYS A 165 21.26 7.47 2.67
N PHE A 166 20.33 8.39 2.37
CA PHE A 166 20.45 9.77 2.81
C PHE A 166 19.08 10.44 3.00
N GLY A 167 19.08 11.60 3.63
CA GLY A 167 17.98 12.55 3.67
C GLY A 167 16.67 12.00 4.23
N ARG A 168 15.57 12.53 3.73
CA ARG A 168 14.20 12.19 4.11
C ARG A 168 13.62 11.15 3.16
N PRO A 169 12.50 10.51 3.50
CA PRO A 169 11.81 9.58 2.59
C PRO A 169 11.54 10.17 1.20
N ILE A 170 11.14 11.44 1.12
CA ILE A 170 10.91 12.10 -0.17
C ILE A 170 12.18 12.22 -1.01
N ASP A 171 13.32 12.49 -0.38
CA ASP A 171 14.60 12.63 -1.07
C ASP A 171 15.01 11.27 -1.66
N ARG A 172 14.83 10.19 -0.89
CA ARG A 172 15.06 8.80 -1.33
C ARG A 172 14.09 8.39 -2.44
N LEU A 173 12.79 8.71 -2.31
CA LEU A 173 11.80 8.40 -3.34
C LEU A 173 12.10 9.12 -4.65
N LEU A 174 12.47 10.39 -4.60
CA LEU A 174 12.89 11.15 -5.78
C LEU A 174 14.14 10.57 -6.45
N GLN A 175 15.09 10.07 -5.66
CA GLN A 175 16.31 9.42 -6.14
C GLN A 175 15.99 8.09 -6.83
N MET A 176 15.16 7.25 -6.21
CA MET A 176 14.86 5.90 -6.70
C MET A 176 13.78 5.88 -7.78
N ASN A 177 12.78 6.75 -7.68
CA ASN A 177 11.60 6.69 -8.54
C ASN A 177 10.88 8.06 -8.64
N ARG A 178 11.51 9.03 -9.29
CA ARG A 178 10.88 10.33 -9.55
C ARG A 178 9.49 10.23 -10.21
N PRO A 179 9.24 9.34 -11.19
CA PRO A 179 7.92 9.17 -11.79
C PRO A 179 6.81 8.84 -10.77
N ALA A 180 7.14 8.18 -9.66
CA ALA A 180 6.18 7.90 -8.58
C ALA A 180 5.69 9.18 -7.88
N VAL A 181 6.58 10.16 -7.70
CA VAL A 181 6.23 11.49 -7.14
C VAL A 181 5.43 12.30 -8.16
N ASP A 182 5.87 12.30 -9.41
CA ASP A 182 5.21 13.05 -10.49
C ASP A 182 3.80 12.50 -10.77
N PHE A 183 3.59 11.19 -10.59
CA PHE A 183 2.27 10.56 -10.68
C PHE A 183 1.26 11.21 -9.71
N TYR A 184 1.61 11.34 -8.43
CA TYR A 184 0.73 11.96 -7.44
C TYR A 184 0.57 13.46 -7.69
N ARG A 185 1.66 14.16 -8.01
CA ARG A 185 1.62 15.60 -8.32
C ARG A 185 0.67 15.90 -9.48
N SER A 186 0.68 15.09 -10.54
CA SER A 186 -0.22 15.25 -11.69
C SER A 186 -1.71 15.05 -11.35
N ARG A 187 -1.98 14.50 -10.16
CA ARG A 187 -3.33 14.22 -9.62
C ARG A 187 -3.69 15.09 -8.42
N GLY A 188 -2.91 16.14 -8.20
CA GLY A 188 -3.18 17.15 -7.17
C GLY A 188 -2.66 16.82 -5.77
N VAL A 189 -1.84 15.77 -5.60
CA VAL A 189 -1.20 15.41 -4.32
C VAL A 189 0.30 15.63 -4.43
N ASP A 190 0.85 16.59 -3.69
CA ASP A 190 2.29 16.89 -3.70
C ASP A 190 2.99 16.24 -2.49
N LEU A 191 3.57 15.06 -2.70
CA LEU A 191 4.29 14.31 -1.66
C LEU A 191 5.48 15.06 -1.05
N THR A 192 5.91 16.18 -1.69
CA THR A 192 6.96 17.05 -1.12
C THR A 192 6.42 18.06 -0.09
N LYS A 193 5.10 18.11 0.12
CA LYS A 193 4.43 19.10 0.97
C LYS A 193 3.39 18.52 1.91
N GLU A 194 2.80 17.37 1.54
CA GLU A 194 1.66 16.79 2.25
C GLU A 194 1.77 15.27 2.33
N PRO A 195 1.23 14.67 3.39
CA PRO A 195 1.18 13.22 3.53
C PRO A 195 0.12 12.61 2.62
N LEU A 196 0.29 11.32 2.31
CA LEU A 196 -0.57 10.53 1.44
C LEU A 196 -1.49 9.63 2.26
N GLU A 197 -2.79 9.83 2.19
CA GLU A 197 -3.75 8.94 2.87
C GLU A 197 -3.77 7.55 2.24
N ILE A 198 -3.70 6.52 3.11
CA ILE A 198 -3.70 5.12 2.74
C ILE A 198 -4.73 4.31 3.53
N ALA A 199 -5.11 3.18 2.97
CA ALA A 199 -5.92 2.17 3.63
C ALA A 199 -5.52 0.76 3.20
N LEU A 200 -6.04 -0.25 3.90
CA LEU A 200 -6.01 -1.63 3.41
C LEU A 200 -7.08 -1.76 2.33
N CYS A 201 -6.67 -1.93 1.09
CA CYS A 201 -7.53 -1.90 -0.09
C CYS A 201 -7.59 -3.26 -0.77
N ALA A 202 -8.74 -3.56 -1.39
CA ALA A 202 -8.86 -4.69 -2.31
C ALA A 202 -7.97 -4.42 -3.54
N GLN A 203 -7.10 -5.39 -3.84
CA GLN A 203 -6.13 -5.28 -4.94
C GLN A 203 -6.65 -6.01 -6.18
N HIS A 204 -7.01 -7.27 -6.03
CA HIS A 204 -7.66 -8.07 -7.06
C HIS A 204 -8.22 -9.39 -6.48
N ASN A 205 -8.93 -10.12 -7.30
CA ASN A 205 -9.42 -11.45 -6.98
C ASN A 205 -8.62 -12.49 -7.77
N ASN A 206 -8.14 -13.53 -7.11
CA ASN A 206 -7.44 -14.66 -7.76
C ASN A 206 -8.41 -15.70 -8.35
N GLY A 207 -9.70 -15.46 -8.20
CA GLY A 207 -10.76 -16.21 -8.83
C GLY A 207 -11.39 -15.43 -9.98
N GLY A 208 -12.52 -15.92 -10.44
CA GLY A 208 -13.29 -15.30 -11.49
C GLY A 208 -14.14 -16.29 -12.25
N LEU A 209 -14.38 -16.02 -13.51
CA LEU A 209 -15.09 -16.93 -14.39
C LEU A 209 -14.20 -18.13 -14.71
N LYS A 210 -14.76 -19.33 -14.61
CA LYS A 210 -14.10 -20.57 -14.99
C LYS A 210 -14.15 -20.69 -16.52
N VAL A 211 -12.96 -20.82 -17.11
CA VAL A 211 -12.79 -21.09 -18.55
C VAL A 211 -12.76 -22.59 -18.79
#